data_0dc5a9a22889c9b33b6cda26a41a15e2
#
_entry.id   0dc5a9a22889c9b33b6cda26a41a15e2
#
_cell.length_a   1.000
_cell.length_b   1.000
_cell.length_c   1.000
_cell.angle_alpha   90.00
_cell.angle_beta   90.00
_cell.angle_gamma   90.00
#
_symmetry.space_group_name_H-M   'P 1'
#
loop_
_entity.id
_entity.type
_entity.pdbx_description
1 polymer ?
#
loop_
_entity_poly.entity_id
_entity_poly.type
_entity_poly.pdbx_seq_one_letter_code
_entity_poly.pdbx_strand_id
1 'polypeptide(L)'
;MTFSFKQLITAGGPVLLVLTALSIYSIALIWERWTAYKRAFGGLGELMQKLRALLKADDLAQIADLCGRSKHPAAEIVHKAATASGSRAEKRELVERAMEWHTARLNKSLAAIATIGSVAPFIGLFGTVIGVIRAFKDLSLYAGAGPSVVAMGIAEALVNTAAGLFVAVPAIVAYNYFTHRASLFASEINWVAEQVIEKADEGGLAGAR
;
A
#
# COMPACT_ATOMS: atom_id res chain seq x y z
N MET A 1 19.53 17.33 -28.75
CA MET A 1 18.51 18.15 -28.03
C MET A 1 18.70 17.91 -26.54
N THR A 2 19.42 18.78 -25.85
CA THR A 2 19.57 18.72 -24.41
C THR A 2 18.41 19.48 -23.77
N PHE A 3 17.35 18.75 -23.38
CA PHE A 3 16.28 19.35 -22.59
C PHE A 3 16.83 19.71 -21.21
N SER A 4 17.00 21.00 -20.95
CA SER A 4 17.33 21.47 -19.60
C SER A 4 16.13 21.26 -18.69
N PHE A 5 16.36 20.74 -17.48
CA PHE A 5 15.30 20.50 -16.47
C PHE A 5 14.45 21.76 -16.20
N LYS A 6 15.09 22.94 -16.28
CA LYS A 6 14.41 24.24 -16.16
C LYS A 6 13.44 24.51 -17.33
N GLN A 7 13.78 24.08 -18.55
CA GLN A 7 12.90 24.22 -19.73
C GLN A 7 11.71 23.25 -19.65
N LEU A 8 11.89 22.04 -19.12
CA LEU A 8 10.78 21.12 -18.87
C LEU A 8 9.77 21.72 -17.89
N ILE A 9 10.22 22.32 -16.79
CA ILE A 9 9.33 22.91 -15.78
C ILE A 9 8.57 24.12 -16.34
N THR A 10 9.19 24.95 -17.13
CA THR A 10 8.53 26.10 -17.76
C THR A 10 7.53 25.69 -18.85
N ALA A 11 7.83 24.64 -19.60
CA ALA A 11 6.99 24.11 -20.68
C ALA A 11 5.70 23.46 -20.15
N GLY A 12 5.79 22.66 -19.07
CA GLY A 12 4.64 21.95 -18.52
C GLY A 12 3.65 22.80 -17.71
N GLY A 13 4.02 24.05 -17.38
CA GLY A 13 3.16 24.99 -16.68
C GLY A 13 2.70 24.48 -15.30
N PRO A 14 1.53 25.00 -14.80
CA PRO A 14 1.04 24.66 -13.45
C PRO A 14 0.69 23.18 -13.27
N VAL A 15 0.35 22.47 -14.34
CA VAL A 15 0.02 21.04 -14.29
C VAL A 15 1.25 20.23 -13.91
N LEU A 16 2.43 20.55 -14.45
CA LEU A 16 3.65 19.86 -14.10
C LEU A 16 4.05 20.10 -12.63
N LEU A 17 3.78 21.28 -12.08
CA LEU A 17 3.99 21.55 -10.64
C LEU A 17 3.12 20.66 -9.76
N VAL A 18 1.84 20.49 -10.11
CA VAL A 18 0.91 19.60 -9.40
C VAL A 18 1.40 18.16 -9.47
N LEU A 19 1.80 17.69 -10.66
CA LEU A 19 2.32 16.33 -10.83
C LEU A 19 3.62 16.11 -10.04
N THR A 20 4.50 17.12 -10.00
CA THR A 20 5.74 17.06 -9.19
C THR A 20 5.42 16.95 -7.70
N ALA A 21 4.47 17.75 -7.20
CA ALA A 21 4.04 17.68 -5.81
C ALA A 21 3.43 16.30 -5.47
N LEU A 22 2.57 15.76 -6.36
CA LEU A 22 2.01 14.42 -6.21
C LEU A 22 3.09 13.32 -6.24
N SER A 23 4.11 13.49 -7.08
CA SER A 23 5.25 12.56 -7.13
C SER A 23 6.01 12.50 -5.81
N ILE A 24 6.38 13.66 -5.27
CA ILE A 24 7.09 13.77 -3.99
C ILE A 24 6.23 13.15 -2.87
N TYR A 25 4.95 13.50 -2.83
CA TYR A 25 4.02 12.96 -1.83
C TYR A 25 3.86 11.43 -1.95
N SER A 26 3.70 10.92 -3.17
CA SER A 26 3.62 9.48 -3.43
C SER A 26 4.88 8.73 -2.95
N ILE A 27 6.07 9.24 -3.28
CA ILE A 27 7.34 8.65 -2.85
C ILE A 27 7.45 8.65 -1.31
N ALA A 28 7.05 9.73 -0.65
CA ALA A 28 7.06 9.81 0.81
C ALA A 28 6.13 8.75 1.45
N LEU A 29 4.91 8.58 0.89
CA LEU A 29 3.97 7.55 1.35
C LEU A 29 4.50 6.13 1.10
N ILE A 30 5.09 5.88 -0.06
CA ILE A 30 5.71 4.58 -0.39
C ILE A 30 6.82 4.26 0.59
N TRP A 31 7.68 5.23 0.90
CA TRP A 31 8.76 5.06 1.87
C TRP A 31 8.25 4.78 3.29
N GLU A 32 7.23 5.54 3.72
CA GLU A 32 6.56 5.29 5.01
C GLU A 32 6.02 3.86 5.09
N ARG A 33 5.31 3.43 4.04
CA ARG A 33 4.75 2.07 3.99
C ARG A 33 5.83 1.01 3.96
N TRP A 34 6.87 1.20 3.16
CA TRP A 34 7.99 0.26 3.10
C TRP A 34 8.58 0.00 4.49
N THR A 35 8.83 1.06 5.27
CA THR A 35 9.36 0.92 6.63
C THR A 35 8.36 0.24 7.59
N ALA A 36 7.07 0.55 7.48
CA ALA A 36 6.01 -0.09 8.27
C ALA A 36 5.92 -1.59 7.98
N TYR A 37 5.92 -1.95 6.70
CA TYR A 37 5.86 -3.35 6.28
C TYR A 37 7.13 -4.13 6.65
N LYS A 38 8.30 -3.52 6.50
CA LYS A 38 9.56 -4.13 6.94
C LYS A 38 9.54 -4.50 8.43
N ARG A 39 8.94 -3.65 9.27
CA ARG A 39 8.77 -3.93 10.70
C ARG A 39 7.72 -5.02 10.97
N ALA A 40 6.59 -4.99 10.26
CA ALA A 40 5.52 -5.96 10.45
C ALA A 40 5.87 -7.36 9.95
N PHE A 41 6.74 -7.47 8.93
CA PHE A 41 7.18 -8.74 8.37
C PHE A 41 8.54 -9.20 8.89
N GLY A 42 9.27 -8.33 9.63
CA GLY A 42 10.54 -8.68 10.24
C GLY A 42 10.37 -9.76 11.30
N GLY A 43 10.89 -10.97 11.05
CA GLY A 43 10.77 -12.12 11.96
C GLY A 43 9.46 -12.91 11.86
N LEU A 44 8.50 -12.50 11.01
CA LEU A 44 7.22 -13.23 10.84
C LEU A 44 7.44 -14.69 10.44
N GLY A 45 8.30 -14.95 9.47
CA GLY A 45 8.56 -16.32 9.00
C GLY A 45 9.09 -17.24 10.12
N GLU A 46 10.00 -16.74 10.93
CA GLU A 46 10.56 -17.48 12.08
C GLU A 46 9.50 -17.73 13.16
N LEU A 47 8.69 -16.71 13.47
CA LEU A 47 7.56 -16.82 14.39
C LEU A 47 6.54 -17.86 13.89
N MET A 48 6.15 -17.79 12.61
CA MET A 48 5.20 -18.74 12.01
C MET A 48 5.74 -20.17 12.02
N GLN A 49 7.02 -20.37 11.76
CA GLN A 49 7.65 -21.70 11.83
C GLN A 49 7.59 -22.27 13.25
N LYS A 50 7.92 -21.47 14.26
CA LYS A 50 7.84 -21.89 15.68
C LYS A 50 6.40 -22.21 16.08
N LEU A 51 5.43 -21.34 15.71
CA LEU A 51 4.03 -21.57 16.02
C LEU A 51 3.48 -22.85 15.37
N ARG A 52 3.82 -23.10 14.10
CA ARG A 52 3.42 -24.34 13.42
C ARG A 52 4.03 -25.59 14.06
N ALA A 53 5.26 -25.51 14.58
CA ALA A 53 5.89 -26.61 15.28
C ALA A 53 5.19 -26.90 16.63
N LEU A 54 4.87 -25.86 17.41
CA LEU A 54 4.14 -25.98 18.67
C LEU A 54 2.69 -26.45 18.49
N LEU A 55 2.02 -26.00 17.42
CA LEU A 55 0.70 -26.51 17.04
C LEU A 55 0.71 -28.02 16.76
N LYS A 56 1.75 -28.53 16.11
CA LYS A 56 1.92 -29.98 15.87
C LYS A 56 2.20 -30.75 17.14
N ALA A 57 2.91 -30.14 18.11
CA ALA A 57 3.20 -30.73 19.42
C ALA A 57 2.03 -30.62 20.41
N ASP A 58 0.95 -29.93 20.04
CA ASP A 58 -0.23 -29.68 20.85
C ASP A 58 0.03 -28.90 22.16
N ASP A 59 1.06 -28.05 22.15
CA ASP A 59 1.51 -27.30 23.33
C ASP A 59 1.00 -25.86 23.31
N LEU A 60 -0.26 -25.69 23.69
CA LEU A 60 -0.91 -24.37 23.75
C LEU A 60 -0.28 -23.46 24.82
N ALA A 61 0.27 -24.01 25.89
CA ALA A 61 0.89 -23.23 26.96
C ALA A 61 2.17 -22.55 26.44
N GLN A 62 3.00 -23.29 25.67
CA GLN A 62 4.17 -22.70 25.05
C GLN A 62 3.81 -21.68 23.94
N ILE A 63 2.71 -21.89 23.20
CA ILE A 63 2.23 -20.90 22.23
C ILE A 63 1.88 -19.58 22.95
N ALA A 64 1.12 -19.65 24.06
CA ALA A 64 0.74 -18.47 24.84
C ALA A 64 1.97 -17.75 25.42
N ASP A 65 2.94 -18.49 25.98
CA ASP A 65 4.19 -17.92 26.52
C ASP A 65 5.06 -17.28 25.43
N LEU A 66 5.29 -17.96 24.31
CA LEU A 66 6.05 -17.45 23.17
C LEU A 66 5.45 -16.16 22.62
N CYS A 67 4.14 -16.14 22.43
CA CYS A 67 3.43 -15.00 21.90
C CYS A 67 3.36 -13.85 22.92
N GLY A 68 3.17 -14.13 24.22
CA GLY A 68 3.12 -13.12 25.28
C GLY A 68 4.44 -12.36 25.46
N ARG A 69 5.59 -12.98 25.17
CA ARG A 69 6.91 -12.32 25.22
C ARG A 69 7.27 -11.57 23.95
N SER A 70 6.56 -11.80 22.85
CA SER A 70 6.86 -11.18 21.56
C SER A 70 6.08 -9.87 21.37
N LYS A 71 6.79 -8.82 20.92
CA LYS A 71 6.16 -7.55 20.53
C LYS A 71 5.68 -7.54 19.06
N HIS A 72 5.73 -8.69 18.39
CA HIS A 72 5.35 -8.81 17.00
C HIS A 72 3.81 -8.75 16.84
N PRO A 73 3.26 -8.00 15.85
CA PRO A 73 1.81 -7.88 15.65
C PRO A 73 1.10 -9.24 15.51
N ALA A 74 1.71 -10.18 14.79
CA ALA A 74 1.16 -11.53 14.64
C ALA A 74 1.09 -12.30 15.97
N ALA A 75 2.10 -12.12 16.85
CA ALA A 75 2.12 -12.78 18.15
C ALA A 75 0.99 -12.24 19.06
N GLU A 76 0.70 -10.95 19.02
CA GLU A 76 -0.42 -10.36 19.78
C GLU A 76 -1.76 -11.01 19.39
N ILE A 77 -1.99 -11.22 18.09
CA ILE A 77 -3.23 -11.85 17.59
C ILE A 77 -3.32 -13.31 18.05
N VAL A 78 -2.25 -14.08 17.88
CA VAL A 78 -2.20 -15.50 18.26
C VAL A 78 -2.26 -15.66 19.79
N HIS A 79 -1.65 -14.74 20.55
CA HIS A 79 -1.76 -14.74 22.01
C HIS A 79 -3.21 -14.58 22.47
N LYS A 80 -3.97 -13.67 21.85
CA LYS A 80 -5.42 -13.51 22.12
C LYS A 80 -6.18 -14.79 21.80
N ALA A 81 -5.86 -15.47 20.71
CA ALA A 81 -6.46 -16.76 20.38
C ALA A 81 -6.20 -17.83 21.45
N ALA A 82 -4.96 -17.88 21.97
CA ALA A 82 -4.53 -18.90 22.93
C ALA A 82 -5.06 -18.63 24.38
N THR A 83 -5.25 -17.35 24.76
CA THR A 83 -5.58 -16.97 26.14
C THR A 83 -7.03 -16.52 26.34
N ALA A 84 -7.79 -16.32 25.26
CA ALA A 84 -9.18 -15.90 25.35
C ALA A 84 -10.03 -16.98 26.05
N SER A 85 -10.85 -16.54 27.02
CA SER A 85 -11.85 -17.35 27.66
C SER A 85 -13.21 -17.17 26.98
N GLY A 86 -14.07 -18.18 27.05
CA GLY A 86 -15.41 -18.12 26.47
C GLY A 86 -15.62 -19.12 25.34
N SER A 87 -16.73 -18.97 24.64
CA SER A 87 -17.12 -19.82 23.51
C SER A 87 -16.18 -19.60 22.28
N ARG A 88 -16.16 -20.57 21.39
CA ARG A 88 -15.41 -20.48 20.13
C ARG A 88 -15.77 -19.23 19.33
N ALA A 89 -17.04 -18.82 19.35
CA ALA A 89 -17.50 -17.62 18.66
C ALA A 89 -16.90 -16.34 19.28
N GLU A 90 -16.87 -16.23 20.60
CA GLU A 90 -16.28 -15.08 21.31
C GLU A 90 -14.76 -14.99 21.08
N LYS A 91 -14.06 -16.11 21.09
CA LYS A 91 -12.61 -16.18 20.78
C LYS A 91 -12.33 -15.68 19.36
N ARG A 92 -13.14 -16.12 18.37
CA ARG A 92 -13.04 -15.66 16.97
C ARG A 92 -13.25 -14.15 16.85
N GLU A 93 -14.29 -13.63 17.49
CA GLU A 93 -14.59 -12.20 17.46
C GLU A 93 -13.41 -11.36 18.00
N LEU A 94 -12.77 -11.81 19.09
CA LEU A 94 -11.58 -11.15 19.64
C LEU A 94 -10.39 -11.17 18.67
N VAL A 95 -10.18 -12.30 17.99
CA VAL A 95 -9.13 -12.44 16.98
C VAL A 95 -9.40 -11.56 15.75
N GLU A 96 -10.65 -11.57 15.25
CA GLU A 96 -11.07 -10.74 14.12
C GLU A 96 -10.85 -9.25 14.41
N ARG A 97 -11.28 -8.76 15.57
CA ARG A 97 -11.05 -7.36 15.97
C ARG A 97 -9.57 -7.00 16.04
N ALA A 98 -8.75 -7.90 16.58
CA ALA A 98 -7.30 -7.69 16.61
C ALA A 98 -6.69 -7.69 15.21
N MET A 99 -7.13 -8.60 14.33
CA MET A 99 -6.71 -8.68 12.94
C MET A 99 -7.09 -7.43 12.16
N GLU A 100 -8.33 -6.97 12.28
CA GLU A 100 -8.81 -5.74 11.64
C GLU A 100 -7.95 -4.53 12.05
N TRP A 101 -7.65 -4.39 13.33
CA TRP A 101 -6.84 -3.27 13.84
C TRP A 101 -5.42 -3.27 13.23
N HIS A 102 -4.75 -4.43 13.21
CA HIS A 102 -3.41 -4.55 12.64
C HIS A 102 -3.41 -4.38 11.12
N THR A 103 -4.41 -4.95 10.43
CA THR A 103 -4.56 -4.82 8.98
C THR A 103 -4.89 -3.38 8.58
N ALA A 104 -5.74 -2.68 9.33
CA ALA A 104 -6.02 -1.27 9.10
C ALA A 104 -4.76 -0.40 9.21
N ARG A 105 -3.87 -0.70 10.17
CA ARG A 105 -2.56 -0.02 10.27
C ARG A 105 -1.64 -0.29 9.09
N LEU A 106 -1.63 -1.52 8.56
CA LEU A 106 -0.88 -1.85 7.35
C LEU A 106 -1.46 -1.13 6.13
N ASN A 107 -2.78 -1.07 6.01
CA ASN A 107 -3.47 -0.43 4.89
C ASN A 107 -3.53 1.10 4.97
N LYS A 108 -3.07 1.69 6.07
CA LYS A 108 -2.99 3.15 6.21
C LYS A 108 -2.28 3.76 5.01
N SER A 109 -2.81 4.85 4.49
CA SER A 109 -2.26 5.59 3.34
C SER A 109 -2.25 4.85 1.98
N LEU A 110 -2.61 3.56 1.91
CA LEU A 110 -2.65 2.84 0.62
C LEU A 110 -3.73 3.42 -0.30
N ALA A 111 -4.86 3.86 0.23
CA ALA A 111 -5.91 4.53 -0.54
C ALA A 111 -5.39 5.81 -1.23
N ALA A 112 -4.55 6.59 -0.54
CA ALA A 112 -3.94 7.80 -1.13
C ALA A 112 -2.97 7.43 -2.26
N ILE A 113 -2.14 6.40 -2.09
CA ILE A 113 -1.23 5.91 -3.14
C ILE A 113 -2.04 5.42 -4.35
N ALA A 114 -3.11 4.67 -4.13
CA ALA A 114 -4.01 4.21 -5.19
C ALA A 114 -4.65 5.38 -5.95
N THR A 115 -5.14 6.38 -5.22
CA THR A 115 -5.74 7.59 -5.81
C THR A 115 -4.72 8.35 -6.66
N ILE A 116 -3.49 8.55 -6.18
CA ILE A 116 -2.44 9.18 -6.98
C ILE A 116 -2.17 8.38 -8.24
N GLY A 117 -2.02 7.07 -8.13
CA GLY A 117 -1.78 6.18 -9.27
C GLY A 117 -2.89 6.25 -10.33
N SER A 118 -4.14 6.32 -9.92
CA SER A 118 -5.29 6.38 -10.83
C SER A 118 -5.55 7.77 -11.40
N VAL A 119 -5.27 8.86 -10.66
CA VAL A 119 -5.61 10.23 -11.06
C VAL A 119 -4.48 10.94 -11.81
N ALA A 120 -3.22 10.63 -11.48
CA ALA A 120 -2.08 11.31 -12.11
C ALA A 120 -2.06 11.25 -13.65
N PRO A 121 -2.42 10.14 -14.33
CA PRO A 121 -2.49 10.11 -15.79
C PRO A 121 -3.53 11.09 -16.35
N PHE A 122 -4.68 11.23 -15.68
CA PHE A 122 -5.73 12.16 -16.10
C PHE A 122 -5.33 13.62 -15.91
N ILE A 123 -4.56 13.92 -14.85
CA ILE A 123 -3.97 15.25 -14.66
C ILE A 123 -2.97 15.55 -15.78
N GLY A 124 -2.15 14.56 -16.17
CA GLY A 124 -1.24 14.68 -17.30
C GLY A 124 -1.96 14.91 -18.62
N LEU A 125 -3.02 14.12 -18.88
CA LEU A 125 -3.87 14.27 -20.06
C LEU A 125 -4.53 15.66 -20.10
N PHE A 126 -5.05 16.15 -18.98
CA PHE A 126 -5.59 17.47 -18.85
C PHE A 126 -4.55 18.56 -19.22
N GLY A 127 -3.30 18.34 -18.80
CA GLY A 127 -2.18 19.22 -19.18
C GLY A 127 -1.93 19.26 -20.69
N THR A 128 -2.07 18.11 -21.39
CA THR A 128 -1.94 18.12 -22.87
C THR A 128 -3.06 18.86 -23.53
N VAL A 129 -4.31 18.69 -23.08
CA VAL A 129 -5.46 19.41 -23.64
C VAL A 129 -5.26 20.92 -23.54
N ILE A 130 -4.88 21.42 -22.36
CA ILE A 130 -4.60 22.86 -22.17
C ILE A 130 -3.43 23.31 -23.04
N GLY A 131 -2.37 22.52 -23.13
CA GLY A 131 -1.19 22.87 -23.94
C GLY A 131 -1.52 22.98 -25.43
N VAL A 132 -2.31 22.04 -25.96
CA VAL A 132 -2.76 22.07 -27.36
C VAL A 132 -3.67 23.30 -27.63
N ILE A 133 -4.61 23.60 -26.71
CA ILE A 133 -5.45 24.81 -26.83
C ILE A 133 -4.59 26.07 -26.89
N ARG A 134 -3.56 26.17 -26.06
CA ARG A 134 -2.62 27.31 -26.08
C ARG A 134 -1.88 27.40 -27.40
N ALA A 135 -1.33 26.28 -27.91
CA ALA A 135 -0.60 26.26 -29.16
C ALA A 135 -1.43 26.76 -30.36
N PHE A 136 -2.71 26.37 -30.43
CA PHE A 136 -3.62 26.87 -31.46
C PHE A 136 -4.02 28.34 -31.25
N LYS A 137 -4.17 28.78 -30.02
CA LYS A 137 -4.42 30.20 -29.70
C LYS A 137 -3.24 31.05 -30.16
N ASP A 138 -2.01 30.64 -29.89
CA ASP A 138 -0.80 31.38 -30.28
C ASP A 138 -0.67 31.47 -31.79
N LEU A 139 -1.00 30.39 -32.53
CA LEU A 139 -1.08 30.40 -33.99
C LEU A 139 -2.09 31.43 -34.51
N SER A 140 -3.23 31.59 -33.83
CA SER A 140 -4.28 32.53 -34.26
C SER A 140 -3.93 33.99 -33.99
N LEU A 141 -3.09 34.27 -33.00
CA LEU A 141 -2.76 35.65 -32.57
C LEU A 141 -1.52 36.22 -33.34
N TYR A 142 -0.64 35.39 -33.81
CA TYR A 142 0.59 35.82 -34.49
C TYR A 142 0.47 35.60 -35.99
N ALA A 143 0.15 36.65 -36.75
CA ALA A 143 0.16 36.65 -38.20
C ALA A 143 1.56 36.33 -38.73
N GLY A 144 1.73 35.13 -39.29
CA GLY A 144 3.05 34.61 -39.76
C GLY A 144 3.66 33.52 -38.88
N ALA A 145 3.00 33.13 -37.78
CA ALA A 145 3.41 31.94 -37.06
C ALA A 145 3.22 30.69 -37.94
N GLY A 146 4.32 30.01 -38.20
CA GLY A 146 4.31 28.78 -39.00
C GLY A 146 3.88 27.52 -38.23
N PRO A 147 3.72 26.37 -38.92
CA PRO A 147 3.41 25.09 -38.30
C PRO A 147 4.38 24.66 -37.18
N SER A 148 5.58 25.20 -37.19
CA SER A 148 6.63 24.97 -36.18
C SER A 148 6.22 25.43 -34.76
N VAL A 149 5.46 26.51 -34.65
CA VAL A 149 4.95 27.02 -33.33
C VAL A 149 3.96 26.06 -32.73
N VAL A 150 3.04 25.55 -33.53
CA VAL A 150 2.06 24.54 -33.08
C VAL A 150 2.76 23.23 -32.71
N ALA A 151 3.72 22.79 -33.54
CA ALA A 151 4.48 21.58 -33.26
C ALA A 151 5.25 21.66 -31.94
N MET A 152 5.85 22.82 -31.63
CA MET A 152 6.53 23.02 -30.36
C MET A 152 5.56 23.02 -29.18
N GLY A 153 4.43 23.71 -29.27
CA GLY A 153 3.40 23.73 -28.21
C GLY A 153 2.79 22.34 -27.94
N ILE A 154 2.60 21.52 -28.99
CA ILE A 154 2.16 20.13 -28.84
C ILE A 154 3.25 19.30 -28.16
N ALA A 155 4.51 19.44 -28.56
CA ALA A 155 5.62 18.72 -27.93
C ALA A 155 5.73 19.03 -26.43
N GLU A 156 5.59 20.30 -26.06
CA GLU A 156 5.55 20.73 -24.64
C GLU A 156 4.34 20.15 -23.90
N ALA A 157 3.18 20.12 -24.53
CA ALA A 157 1.98 19.56 -23.96
C ALA A 157 2.15 18.05 -23.63
N LEU A 158 2.76 17.27 -24.53
CA LEU A 158 3.00 15.83 -24.35
C LEU A 158 3.87 15.51 -23.12
N VAL A 159 4.74 16.44 -22.69
CA VAL A 159 5.54 16.28 -21.47
C VAL A 159 4.63 16.09 -20.23
N ASN A 160 3.46 16.76 -20.17
CA ASN A 160 2.53 16.61 -19.06
C ASN A 160 1.95 15.19 -18.96
N THR A 161 1.59 14.59 -20.09
CA THR A 161 1.10 13.20 -20.09
C THR A 161 2.22 12.22 -19.70
N ALA A 162 3.42 12.41 -20.23
CA ALA A 162 4.57 11.59 -19.86
C ALA A 162 4.85 11.68 -18.35
N ALA A 163 4.82 12.89 -17.78
CA ALA A 163 4.98 13.11 -16.35
C ALA A 163 3.85 12.45 -15.51
N GLY A 164 2.59 12.56 -15.96
CA GLY A 164 1.46 11.90 -15.31
C GLY A 164 1.62 10.37 -15.23
N LEU A 165 2.05 9.74 -16.32
CA LEU A 165 2.34 8.32 -16.38
C LEU A 165 3.55 7.95 -15.49
N PHE A 166 4.59 8.77 -15.50
CA PHE A 166 5.77 8.56 -14.65
C PHE A 166 5.45 8.57 -13.16
N VAL A 167 4.50 9.40 -12.72
CA VAL A 167 4.00 9.45 -11.34
C VAL A 167 3.10 8.24 -11.03
N ALA A 168 2.24 7.87 -11.97
CA ALA A 168 1.23 6.85 -11.76
C ALA A 168 1.80 5.44 -11.62
N VAL A 169 2.75 5.07 -12.49
CA VAL A 169 3.27 3.70 -12.56
C VAL A 169 3.89 3.23 -11.24
N PRO A 170 4.82 3.98 -10.61
CA PRO A 170 5.37 3.58 -9.32
C PRO A 170 4.32 3.50 -8.20
N ALA A 171 3.34 4.42 -8.21
CA ALA A 171 2.27 4.43 -7.23
C ALA A 171 1.39 3.17 -7.33
N ILE A 172 0.96 2.79 -8.54
CA ILE A 172 0.14 1.59 -8.77
C ILE A 172 0.92 0.32 -8.39
N VAL A 173 2.19 0.23 -8.78
CA VAL A 173 3.05 -0.92 -8.44
C VAL A 173 3.20 -1.05 -6.92
N ALA A 174 3.48 0.05 -6.23
CA ALA A 174 3.61 0.06 -4.78
C ALA A 174 2.29 -0.31 -4.08
N TYR A 175 1.17 0.26 -4.52
CA TYR A 175 -0.16 -0.07 -3.99
C TYR A 175 -0.45 -1.57 -4.11
N ASN A 176 -0.28 -2.16 -5.28
CA ASN A 176 -0.53 -3.57 -5.52
C ASN A 176 0.40 -4.46 -4.67
N TYR A 177 1.68 -4.10 -4.57
CA TYR A 177 2.63 -4.81 -3.75
C TYR A 177 2.22 -4.81 -2.27
N PHE A 178 1.92 -3.64 -1.70
CA PHE A 178 1.56 -3.55 -0.28
C PHE A 178 0.22 -4.20 0.03
N THR A 179 -0.78 -4.03 -0.83
CA THR A 179 -2.09 -4.68 -0.65
C THR A 179 -1.96 -6.21 -0.66
N HIS A 180 -1.20 -6.76 -1.61
CA HIS A 180 -0.93 -8.19 -1.65
C HIS A 180 -0.20 -8.67 -0.39
N ARG A 181 0.82 -7.94 0.08
CA ARG A 181 1.53 -8.28 1.31
C ARG A 181 0.63 -8.23 2.54
N ALA A 182 -0.26 -7.24 2.65
CA ALA A 182 -1.23 -7.14 3.74
C ALA A 182 -2.19 -8.34 3.75
N SER A 183 -2.68 -8.77 2.60
CA SER A 183 -3.57 -9.93 2.49
C SER A 183 -2.87 -11.23 2.87
N LEU A 184 -1.62 -11.43 2.47
CA LEU A 184 -0.82 -12.60 2.87
C LEU A 184 -0.61 -12.62 4.40
N PHE A 185 -0.27 -11.47 5.01
CA PHE A 185 -0.13 -11.35 6.45
C PHE A 185 -1.41 -11.77 7.17
N ALA A 186 -2.56 -11.23 6.75
CA ALA A 186 -3.84 -11.55 7.35
C ALA A 186 -4.19 -13.04 7.19
N SER A 187 -4.00 -13.62 6.01
CA SER A 187 -4.29 -15.01 5.72
C SER A 187 -3.45 -15.99 6.56
N GLU A 188 -2.13 -15.76 6.65
CA GLU A 188 -1.24 -16.64 7.42
C GLU A 188 -1.56 -16.62 8.91
N ILE A 189 -1.82 -15.44 9.47
CA ILE A 189 -2.11 -15.30 10.89
C ILE A 189 -3.49 -15.85 11.22
N ASN A 190 -4.48 -15.60 10.37
CA ASN A 190 -5.82 -16.12 10.57
C ASN A 190 -5.83 -17.64 10.60
N TRP A 191 -5.09 -18.28 9.69
CA TRP A 191 -4.95 -19.73 9.69
C TRP A 191 -4.38 -20.27 11.02
N VAL A 192 -3.29 -19.66 11.53
CA VAL A 192 -2.69 -20.06 12.80
C VAL A 192 -3.64 -19.81 13.97
N ALA A 193 -4.29 -18.65 14.01
CA ALA A 193 -5.21 -18.29 15.09
C ALA A 193 -6.42 -19.24 15.14
N GLU A 194 -6.99 -19.63 14.00
CA GLU A 194 -8.09 -20.61 13.94
C GLU A 194 -7.66 -21.99 14.47
N GLN A 195 -6.46 -22.46 14.12
CA GLN A 195 -5.92 -23.72 14.64
C GLN A 195 -5.71 -23.66 16.16
N VAL A 196 -5.26 -22.52 16.68
CA VAL A 196 -5.09 -22.32 18.13
C VAL A 196 -6.45 -22.33 18.85
N ILE A 197 -7.48 -21.68 18.29
CA ILE A 197 -8.83 -21.67 18.86
C ILE A 197 -9.41 -23.09 18.87
N GLU A 198 -9.28 -23.82 17.77
CA GLU A 198 -9.78 -25.20 17.65
C GLU A 198 -9.19 -26.11 18.72
N LYS A 199 -7.88 -26.12 18.90
CA LYS A 199 -7.20 -26.90 19.93
C LYS A 199 -7.52 -26.46 21.34
N ALA A 200 -7.68 -25.15 21.58
CA ALA A 200 -8.07 -24.62 22.88
C ALA A 200 -9.51 -25.06 23.30
N ASP A 201 -10.38 -25.27 22.32
CA ASP A 201 -11.72 -25.81 22.59
C ASP A 201 -11.71 -27.33 22.85
N GLU A 202 -10.92 -28.09 22.08
CA GLU A 202 -10.75 -29.55 22.28
C GLU A 202 -10.17 -29.87 23.67
N GLY A 203 -9.11 -29.12 24.08
CA GLY A 203 -8.49 -29.26 25.40
C GLY A 203 -9.43 -28.89 26.54
N GLY A 204 -10.29 -27.86 26.36
CA GLY A 204 -11.31 -27.46 27.34
C GLY A 204 -12.42 -28.51 27.52
N LEU A 205 -12.81 -29.19 26.45
CA LEU A 205 -13.80 -30.30 26.51
C LEU A 205 -13.23 -31.56 27.12
N ALA A 206 -11.91 -31.82 26.97
CA ALA A 206 -11.25 -32.97 27.58
C ALA A 206 -11.05 -32.81 29.10
N GLY A 207 -10.87 -31.59 29.60
CA GLY A 207 -10.76 -31.29 31.03
C GLY A 207 -12.09 -31.20 31.81
N ALA A 208 -13.22 -31.21 31.11
CA ALA A 208 -14.58 -31.15 31.70
C ALA A 208 -15.28 -32.50 31.82
N ARG A 209 -14.61 -33.58 31.46
CA ARG A 209 -15.03 -34.98 31.66
C ARG A 209 -14.24 -35.61 32.79
#